data_a7bfc6df9a18d4d3eb06d78d8ec8c736
#
_entry.id   a7bfc6df9a18d4d3eb06d78d8ec8c736
#
_cell.length_a   1.000
_cell.length_b   1.000
_cell.length_c   1.000
_cell.angle_alpha   90.00
_cell.angle_beta   90.00
_cell.angle_gamma   90.00
#
_symmetry.space_group_name_H-M   'P 1'
#
loop_
_entity.id
_entity.type
_entity.pdbx_description
1 polymer ?
#
loop_
_entity_poly.entity_id
_entity_poly.type
_entity_poly.pdbx_seq_one_letter_code
_entity_poly.pdbx_strand_id
1 'polypeptide(L)'
;RNFLLKFEAAQIYYTQCYDNQSRASRKHQANVRMARLYISHFIQVLNLAVLRDEIKPVHKELYGLPEANVVPDLLSEASLVEWGRKIIDGEQRRISQGGIPIYNPTIARVKVHYDIFLDSYERQKGYQSATNRSLDELASMRDRADELILDIWNQVEAKFQGINPNETRLEKCRDYGLVYYYRSNEKVKEESELSC
;
A
#
# COMPACT_ATOMS: atom_id res chain seq x y z
N ARG A 1 -12.81 -29.61 -10.63
CA ARG A 1 -13.24 -29.41 -9.24
C ARG A 1 -12.09 -29.04 -8.30
N ASN A 2 -10.98 -29.77 -8.30
CA ASN A 2 -9.84 -29.46 -7.42
C ASN A 2 -9.17 -28.09 -7.71
N PHE A 3 -9.11 -27.66 -8.98
CA PHE A 3 -8.58 -26.35 -9.34
C PHE A 3 -9.45 -25.22 -8.79
N LEU A 4 -10.77 -25.30 -8.96
CA LEU A 4 -11.71 -24.28 -8.47
C LEU A 4 -11.54 -24.05 -6.96
N LEU A 5 -11.51 -25.13 -6.17
CA LEU A 5 -11.29 -25.03 -4.71
C LEU A 5 -9.98 -24.35 -4.35
N LYS A 6 -8.90 -24.62 -5.08
CA LYS A 6 -7.59 -23.97 -4.87
C LYS A 6 -7.65 -22.48 -5.24
N PHE A 7 -8.29 -22.16 -6.36
CA PHE A 7 -8.44 -20.79 -6.83
C PHE A 7 -9.28 -19.96 -5.86
N GLU A 8 -10.42 -20.49 -5.39
CA GLU A 8 -11.26 -19.85 -4.38
C GLU A 8 -10.51 -19.62 -3.06
N ALA A 9 -9.74 -20.62 -2.61
CA ALA A 9 -8.91 -20.48 -1.40
C ALA A 9 -7.84 -19.39 -1.55
N ALA A 10 -7.16 -19.31 -2.70
CA ALA A 10 -6.18 -18.27 -2.98
C ALA A 10 -6.83 -16.88 -3.04
N GLN A 11 -8.01 -16.76 -3.63
CA GLN A 11 -8.77 -15.51 -3.68
C GLN A 11 -9.20 -15.03 -2.28
N ILE A 12 -9.71 -15.94 -1.45
CA ILE A 12 -10.07 -15.64 -0.05
C ILE A 12 -8.84 -15.19 0.72
N TYR A 13 -7.71 -15.88 0.57
CA TYR A 13 -6.47 -15.54 1.24
C TYR A 13 -5.95 -14.17 0.81
N TYR A 14 -5.94 -13.87 -0.48
CA TYR A 14 -5.57 -12.54 -0.99
C TYR A 14 -6.47 -11.44 -0.39
N THR A 15 -7.78 -11.65 -0.38
CA THR A 15 -8.73 -10.70 0.21
C THR A 15 -8.43 -10.44 1.69
N GLN A 16 -8.14 -11.49 2.46
CA GLN A 16 -7.76 -11.34 3.88
C GLN A 16 -6.45 -10.56 4.05
N CYS A 17 -5.43 -10.85 3.23
CA CYS A 17 -4.16 -10.13 3.26
C CYS A 17 -4.37 -8.64 2.94
N TYR A 18 -5.13 -8.32 1.91
CA TYR A 18 -5.46 -6.96 1.50
C TYR A 18 -6.22 -6.18 2.58
N ASP A 19 -7.22 -6.80 3.20
CA ASP A 19 -7.99 -6.18 4.28
C ASP A 19 -7.13 -5.91 5.52
N ASN A 20 -6.23 -6.83 5.87
CA ASN A 20 -5.29 -6.66 6.97
C ASN A 20 -4.31 -5.52 6.69
N GLN A 21 -3.76 -5.45 5.47
CA GLN A 21 -2.89 -4.36 5.03
C GLN A 21 -3.62 -3.02 5.07
N SER A 22 -4.85 -2.94 4.58
CA SER A 22 -5.66 -1.72 4.56
C SER A 22 -5.93 -1.19 5.97
N ARG A 23 -6.30 -2.08 6.91
CA ARG A 23 -6.52 -1.71 8.32
C ARG A 23 -5.23 -1.25 8.99
N ALA A 24 -4.13 -1.95 8.75
CA ALA A 24 -2.82 -1.59 9.29
C ALA A 24 -2.35 -0.23 8.75
N SER A 25 -2.55 0.03 7.46
CA SER A 25 -2.19 1.29 6.80
C SER A 25 -2.86 2.50 7.45
N ARG A 26 -4.15 2.41 7.80
CA ARG A 26 -4.88 3.50 8.47
C ARG A 26 -4.26 3.86 9.83
N LYS A 27 -3.91 2.84 10.63
CA LYS A 27 -3.24 3.03 11.93
C LYS A 27 -1.83 3.59 11.74
N HIS A 28 -1.09 3.06 10.78
CA HIS A 28 0.25 3.52 10.47
C HIS A 28 0.29 5.00 10.07
N GLN A 29 -0.62 5.47 9.21
CA GLN A 29 -0.71 6.87 8.83
C GLN A 29 -0.93 7.82 10.03
N ALA A 30 -1.70 7.39 11.04
CA ALA A 30 -1.86 8.17 12.27
C ALA A 30 -0.52 8.25 13.04
N ASN A 31 0.22 7.15 13.13
CA ASN A 31 1.52 7.10 13.81
C ASN A 31 2.57 7.95 13.07
N VAL A 32 2.59 7.92 11.73
CA VAL A 32 3.43 8.79 10.88
C VAL A 32 3.17 10.25 11.19
N ARG A 33 1.89 10.67 11.24
CA ARG A 33 1.53 12.06 11.55
C ARG A 33 2.01 12.48 12.94
N MET A 34 1.85 11.62 13.94
CA MET A 34 2.27 11.91 15.30
C MET A 34 3.79 11.98 15.43
N ALA A 35 4.53 11.03 14.86
CA ALA A 35 6.00 11.06 14.87
C ALA A 35 6.52 12.33 14.18
N ARG A 36 5.99 12.65 12.99
CA ARG A 36 6.35 13.87 12.24
C ARG A 36 6.09 15.14 13.07
N LEU A 37 4.94 15.22 13.73
CA LEU A 37 4.57 16.35 14.56
C LEU A 37 5.58 16.54 15.70
N TYR A 38 5.88 15.47 16.44
CA TYR A 38 6.78 15.59 17.61
C TYR A 38 8.23 15.83 17.21
N ILE A 39 8.72 15.22 16.13
CA ILE A 39 10.08 15.44 15.63
C ILE A 39 10.22 16.87 15.10
N SER A 40 9.30 17.34 14.25
CA SER A 40 9.34 18.71 13.73
C SER A 40 9.22 19.75 14.83
N HIS A 41 8.34 19.55 15.81
CA HIS A 41 8.17 20.45 16.95
C HIS A 41 9.45 20.51 17.80
N PHE A 42 10.08 19.35 18.08
CA PHE A 42 11.34 19.34 18.82
C PHE A 42 12.44 20.15 18.10
N ILE A 43 12.58 19.96 16.78
CA ILE A 43 13.56 20.71 15.96
C ILE A 43 13.26 22.21 16.00
N GLN A 44 11.99 22.61 15.93
CA GLN A 44 11.61 24.03 16.03
C GLN A 44 11.96 24.61 17.39
N VAL A 45 11.67 23.91 18.47
CA VAL A 45 12.03 24.35 19.84
C VAL A 45 13.53 24.43 20.02
N LEU A 46 14.29 23.46 19.49
CA LEU A 46 15.76 23.49 19.49
C LEU A 46 16.27 24.73 18.74
N ASN A 47 15.75 25.02 17.56
CA ASN A 47 16.12 26.20 16.79
C ASN A 47 15.80 27.51 17.53
N LEU A 48 14.65 27.58 18.21
CA LEU A 48 14.26 28.72 19.03
C LEU A 48 15.18 28.89 20.24
N ALA A 49 15.59 27.79 20.89
CA ALA A 49 16.56 27.83 21.99
C ALA A 49 17.94 28.33 21.53
N VAL A 50 18.36 27.97 20.30
CA VAL A 50 19.60 28.52 19.70
C VAL A 50 19.44 30.00 19.41
N LEU A 51 18.31 30.46 18.89
CA LEU A 51 18.06 31.89 18.63
C LEU A 51 18.02 32.75 19.92
N ARG A 52 17.69 32.14 21.06
CA ARG A 52 17.70 32.82 22.38
C ARG A 52 19.01 32.69 23.12
N ASP A 53 20.05 32.17 22.49
CA ASP A 53 21.36 31.88 23.08
C ASP A 53 21.33 30.93 24.29
N GLU A 54 20.23 30.18 24.47
CA GLU A 54 20.11 29.13 25.51
C GLU A 54 20.90 27.87 25.15
N ILE A 55 21.07 27.62 23.86
CA ILE A 55 21.86 26.53 23.30
C ILE A 55 22.83 27.11 22.26
N LYS A 56 24.12 26.77 22.37
CA LYS A 56 25.13 27.26 21.42
C LYS A 56 24.89 26.66 20.02
N PRO A 57 25.01 27.42 18.93
CA PRO A 57 24.81 26.96 17.56
C PRO A 57 25.61 25.69 17.19
N VAL A 58 26.83 25.54 17.70
CA VAL A 58 27.70 24.39 17.48
C VAL A 58 27.05 23.06 17.93
N HIS A 59 26.16 23.09 18.92
CA HIS A 59 25.45 21.87 19.36
C HIS A 59 24.45 21.31 18.34
N LYS A 60 24.09 22.07 17.30
CA LYS A 60 23.25 21.58 16.19
C LYS A 60 23.92 20.45 15.41
N GLU A 61 25.25 20.43 15.36
CA GLU A 61 26.01 19.35 14.73
C GLU A 61 25.75 17.99 15.36
N LEU A 62 25.48 17.95 16.69
CA LEU A 62 25.16 16.70 17.40
C LEU A 62 23.90 16.01 16.85
N TYR A 63 22.98 16.79 16.25
CA TYR A 63 21.74 16.33 15.64
C TYR A 63 21.87 16.19 14.12
N GLY A 64 23.01 16.53 13.54
CA GLY A 64 23.20 16.59 12.09
C GLY A 64 22.35 17.68 11.41
N LEU A 65 21.94 18.71 12.16
CA LEU A 65 21.16 19.83 11.65
C LEU A 65 22.10 20.92 11.06
N PRO A 66 21.69 21.58 9.98
CA PRO A 66 22.44 22.69 9.43
C PRO A 66 22.43 23.88 10.42
N GLU A 67 23.39 24.84 10.26
CA GLU A 67 23.39 26.08 11.03
C GLU A 67 22.11 26.89 10.85
N ALA A 68 21.56 26.89 9.64
CA ALA A 68 20.27 27.53 9.36
C ALA A 68 19.15 26.93 10.26
N ASN A 69 18.26 27.82 10.76
CA ASN A 69 17.18 27.45 11.66
C ASN A 69 15.97 26.88 10.88
N VAL A 70 16.22 25.87 10.06
CA VAL A 70 15.22 25.23 9.19
C VAL A 70 14.90 23.83 9.72
N VAL A 71 13.65 23.42 9.58
CA VAL A 71 13.24 22.03 9.80
C VAL A 71 13.53 21.27 8.50
N PRO A 72 14.25 20.14 8.55
CA PRO A 72 14.50 19.33 7.36
C PRO A 72 13.21 18.73 6.81
N ASP A 73 13.28 18.23 5.58
CA ASP A 73 12.14 17.52 4.98
C ASP A 73 11.84 16.21 5.73
N LEU A 74 10.63 16.12 6.27
CA LEU A 74 10.09 14.97 7.00
C LEU A 74 8.91 14.32 6.26
N LEU A 75 8.74 14.57 4.95
CA LEU A 75 7.57 14.08 4.19
C LEU A 75 7.63 12.57 3.97
N SER A 76 8.79 12.05 3.63
CA SER A 76 8.94 10.61 3.42
C SER A 76 9.10 9.86 4.75
N GLU A 77 8.65 8.61 4.79
CA GLU A 77 8.84 7.74 5.96
C GLU A 77 10.33 7.42 6.20
N ALA A 78 11.11 7.31 5.13
CA ALA A 78 12.56 7.12 5.21
C ALA A 78 13.26 8.31 5.88
N SER A 79 12.90 9.54 5.49
CA SER A 79 13.40 10.76 6.15
C SER A 79 12.98 10.80 7.62
N LEU A 80 11.75 10.37 7.92
CA LEU A 80 11.25 10.37 9.29
C LEU A 80 12.01 9.36 10.17
N VAL A 81 12.37 8.19 9.63
CA VAL A 81 13.22 7.19 10.30
C VAL A 81 14.61 7.79 10.59
N GLU A 82 15.23 8.40 9.59
CA GLU A 82 16.56 8.97 9.70
C GLU A 82 16.61 10.12 10.71
N TRP A 83 15.73 11.12 10.53
CA TRP A 83 15.72 12.31 11.36
C TRP A 83 15.28 12.03 12.80
N GLY A 84 14.31 11.13 13.00
CA GLY A 84 13.90 10.72 14.34
C GLY A 84 15.07 10.15 15.13
N ARG A 85 15.87 9.28 14.51
CA ARG A 85 17.08 8.73 15.12
C ARG A 85 18.10 9.81 15.44
N LYS A 86 18.45 10.67 14.45
CA LYS A 86 19.43 11.75 14.64
C LYS A 86 19.05 12.68 15.78
N ILE A 87 17.77 13.05 15.88
CA ILE A 87 17.27 13.96 16.92
C ILE A 87 17.36 13.31 18.31
N ILE A 88 16.95 12.04 18.43
CA ILE A 88 17.02 11.32 19.71
C ILE A 88 18.46 11.15 20.17
N ASP A 89 19.35 10.68 19.28
CA ASP A 89 20.76 10.46 19.58
C ASP A 89 21.48 11.78 19.89
N GLY A 90 21.15 12.84 19.13
CA GLY A 90 21.72 14.18 19.30
C GLY A 90 21.39 14.78 20.66
N GLU A 91 20.12 14.71 21.09
CA GLU A 91 19.71 15.22 22.41
C GLU A 91 20.33 14.41 23.56
N GLN A 92 20.42 13.09 23.42
CA GLN A 92 21.10 12.26 24.41
C GLN A 92 22.57 12.64 24.57
N ARG A 93 23.29 12.86 23.46
CA ARG A 93 24.69 13.33 23.47
C ARG A 93 24.81 14.71 24.12
N ARG A 94 23.94 15.65 23.75
CA ARG A 94 23.96 17.00 24.30
C ARG A 94 23.74 16.99 25.82
N ILE A 95 22.78 16.21 26.31
CA ILE A 95 22.50 16.05 27.74
C ILE A 95 23.69 15.39 28.46
N SER A 96 24.31 14.35 27.88
CA SER A 96 25.50 13.71 28.46
C SER A 96 26.71 14.65 28.57
N GLN A 97 26.75 15.69 27.75
CA GLN A 97 27.76 16.79 27.81
C GLN A 97 27.38 17.91 28.79
N GLY A 98 26.35 17.73 29.61
CA GLY A 98 25.90 18.71 30.60
C GLY A 98 24.86 19.71 30.07
N GLY A 99 24.32 19.51 28.89
CA GLY A 99 23.25 20.37 28.35
C GLY A 99 21.93 20.19 29.13
N ILE A 100 21.21 21.30 29.34
CA ILE A 100 19.88 21.29 29.96
C ILE A 100 18.85 20.69 29.00
N PRO A 101 18.09 19.64 29.36
CA PRO A 101 17.12 19.02 28.49
C PRO A 101 16.05 19.99 27.98
N ILE A 102 15.61 19.81 26.72
CA ILE A 102 14.44 20.51 26.20
C ILE A 102 13.18 19.93 26.86
N TYR A 103 12.33 20.81 27.38
CA TYR A 103 11.16 20.41 28.18
C TYR A 103 9.89 20.14 27.36
N ASN A 104 9.67 20.88 26.27
CA ASN A 104 8.42 20.77 25.52
C ASN A 104 8.64 20.87 24.01
N PRO A 105 8.57 19.73 23.28
CA PRO A 105 8.38 18.38 23.81
C PRO A 105 9.66 17.82 24.44
N THR A 106 9.54 16.98 25.47
CA THR A 106 10.71 16.25 25.98
C THR A 106 11.16 15.22 24.95
N ILE A 107 12.47 14.93 24.91
CA ILE A 107 13.00 13.89 24.02
C ILE A 107 12.41 12.50 24.30
N ALA A 108 12.08 12.21 25.57
CA ALA A 108 11.40 10.98 25.92
C ALA A 108 10.03 10.84 25.22
N ARG A 109 9.28 11.95 25.12
CA ARG A 109 7.99 11.97 24.43
C ARG A 109 8.14 11.83 22.91
N VAL A 110 9.14 12.47 22.34
CA VAL A 110 9.53 12.30 20.92
C VAL A 110 9.84 10.83 20.65
N LYS A 111 10.66 10.22 21.51
CA LYS A 111 11.07 8.81 21.40
C LYS A 111 9.86 7.86 21.42
N VAL A 112 8.90 8.07 22.31
CA VAL A 112 7.70 7.23 22.38
C VAL A 112 6.93 7.24 21.05
N HIS A 113 6.68 8.41 20.45
CA HIS A 113 5.99 8.51 19.18
C HIS A 113 6.80 7.98 18.02
N TYR A 114 8.12 8.14 18.06
CA TYR A 114 9.03 7.58 17.08
C TYR A 114 9.07 6.04 17.13
N ASP A 115 9.17 5.45 18.30
CA ASP A 115 9.18 3.99 18.50
C ASP A 115 7.84 3.36 18.04
N ILE A 116 6.69 3.99 18.36
CA ILE A 116 5.37 3.57 17.87
C ILE A 116 5.30 3.65 16.33
N PHE A 117 5.87 4.68 15.74
CA PHE A 117 5.96 4.82 14.28
C PHE A 117 6.81 3.69 13.68
N LEU A 118 8.02 3.44 14.20
CA LEU A 118 8.91 2.38 13.71
C LEU A 118 8.23 1.00 13.75
N ASP A 119 7.60 0.68 14.87
CA ASP A 119 6.84 -0.55 15.05
C ASP A 119 5.74 -0.72 14.00
N SER A 120 4.99 0.35 13.69
CA SER A 120 3.94 0.32 12.70
C SER A 120 4.50 0.29 11.27
N TYR A 121 5.66 0.88 11.03
CA TYR A 121 6.37 0.88 9.76
C TYR A 121 6.83 -0.52 9.36
N GLU A 122 7.47 -1.25 10.28
CA GLU A 122 7.90 -2.63 10.04
C GLU A 122 6.69 -3.58 9.83
N ARG A 123 5.64 -3.42 10.63
CA ARG A 123 4.40 -4.18 10.44
C ARG A 123 3.74 -3.92 9.09
N GLN A 124 3.70 -2.65 8.66
CA GLN A 124 3.13 -2.30 7.35
C GLN A 124 3.89 -2.94 6.20
N LYS A 125 5.23 -2.97 6.25
CA LYS A 125 6.07 -3.69 5.27
C LYS A 125 5.75 -5.18 5.24
N GLY A 126 5.57 -5.80 6.41
CA GLY A 126 5.20 -7.22 6.52
C GLY A 126 3.85 -7.52 5.86
N TYR A 127 2.82 -6.69 6.11
CA TYR A 127 1.51 -6.86 5.47
C TYR A 127 1.58 -6.64 3.96
N GLN A 128 2.31 -5.63 3.51
CA GLN A 128 2.51 -5.38 2.08
C GLN A 128 3.18 -6.56 1.38
N SER A 129 4.23 -7.12 1.99
CA SER A 129 4.91 -8.31 1.48
C SER A 129 3.98 -9.53 1.42
N ALA A 130 3.12 -9.73 2.43
CA ALA A 130 2.14 -10.82 2.44
C ALA A 130 1.09 -10.64 1.33
N THR A 131 0.57 -9.43 1.15
CA THR A 131 -0.40 -9.13 0.09
C THR A 131 0.21 -9.34 -1.30
N ASN A 132 1.45 -8.88 -1.54
CA ASN A 132 2.13 -9.07 -2.82
C ASN A 132 2.31 -10.56 -3.12
N ARG A 133 2.79 -11.36 -2.15
CA ARG A 133 2.95 -12.82 -2.36
C ARG A 133 1.63 -13.52 -2.64
N SER A 134 0.55 -13.15 -1.95
CA SER A 134 -0.77 -13.74 -2.19
C SER A 134 -1.35 -13.34 -3.55
N LEU A 135 -1.04 -12.12 -4.03
CA LEU A 135 -1.40 -11.67 -5.38
C LEU A 135 -0.63 -12.44 -6.45
N ASP A 136 0.68 -12.63 -6.25
CA ASP A 136 1.53 -13.39 -7.19
C ASP A 136 1.06 -14.85 -7.29
N GLU A 137 0.68 -15.47 -6.16
CA GLU A 137 0.10 -16.82 -6.14
C GLU A 137 -1.20 -16.88 -6.95
N LEU A 138 -2.10 -15.94 -6.72
CA LEU A 138 -3.37 -15.86 -7.46
C LEU A 138 -3.13 -15.60 -8.96
N ALA A 139 -2.19 -14.71 -9.30
CA ALA A 139 -1.82 -14.42 -10.68
C ALA A 139 -1.24 -15.65 -11.41
N SER A 140 -0.45 -16.46 -10.71
CA SER A 140 0.13 -17.68 -11.28
C SER A 140 -0.90 -18.74 -11.69
N MET A 141 -2.13 -18.64 -11.16
CA MET A 141 -3.23 -19.54 -11.51
C MET A 141 -4.03 -19.09 -12.73
N ARG A 142 -3.78 -17.88 -13.26
CA ARG A 142 -4.60 -17.26 -14.29
C ARG A 142 -4.60 -18.05 -15.59
N ASP A 143 -3.43 -18.39 -16.11
CA ASP A 143 -3.31 -19.12 -17.37
C ASP A 143 -4.08 -20.44 -17.32
N ARG A 144 -3.96 -21.14 -16.18
CA ARG A 144 -4.70 -22.40 -16.00
C ARG A 144 -6.21 -22.19 -15.87
N ALA A 145 -6.65 -21.09 -15.29
CA ALA A 145 -8.07 -20.74 -15.24
C ALA A 145 -8.61 -20.47 -16.64
N ASP A 146 -7.87 -19.67 -17.44
CA ASP A 146 -8.24 -19.31 -18.80
C ASP A 146 -8.32 -20.57 -19.71
N GLU A 147 -7.35 -21.49 -19.61
CA GLU A 147 -7.38 -22.77 -20.31
C GLU A 147 -8.65 -23.59 -19.96
N LEU A 148 -8.98 -23.69 -18.68
CA LEU A 148 -10.14 -24.45 -18.22
C LEU A 148 -11.47 -23.79 -18.66
N ILE A 149 -11.53 -22.47 -18.64
CA ILE A 149 -12.69 -21.71 -19.12
C ILE A 149 -12.87 -21.96 -20.61
N LEU A 150 -11.81 -21.87 -21.40
CA LEU A 150 -11.83 -22.11 -22.84
C LEU A 150 -12.28 -23.53 -23.16
N ASP A 151 -11.75 -24.53 -22.44
CA ASP A 151 -12.16 -25.95 -22.61
C ASP A 151 -13.65 -26.15 -22.31
N ILE A 152 -14.17 -25.60 -21.21
CA ILE A 152 -15.58 -25.64 -20.85
C ILE A 152 -16.44 -24.97 -21.93
N TRP A 153 -16.05 -23.80 -22.42
CA TRP A 153 -16.78 -23.09 -23.45
C TRP A 153 -16.84 -23.87 -24.75
N ASN A 154 -15.73 -24.46 -25.18
CA ASN A 154 -15.70 -25.33 -26.37
C ASN A 154 -16.63 -26.55 -26.22
N GLN A 155 -16.66 -27.17 -25.03
CA GLN A 155 -17.57 -28.30 -24.77
C GLN A 155 -19.04 -27.87 -24.80
N VAL A 156 -19.40 -26.71 -24.28
CA VAL A 156 -20.75 -26.16 -24.31
C VAL A 156 -21.17 -25.86 -25.75
N GLU A 157 -20.31 -25.20 -26.54
CA GLU A 157 -20.60 -24.92 -27.96
C GLU A 157 -20.77 -26.18 -28.78
N ALA A 158 -19.89 -27.16 -28.58
CA ALA A 158 -20.00 -28.47 -29.23
C ALA A 158 -21.33 -29.19 -28.92
N LYS A 159 -21.76 -29.12 -27.64
CA LYS A 159 -23.03 -29.72 -27.20
C LYS A 159 -24.26 -29.14 -27.93
N PHE A 160 -24.24 -27.87 -28.23
CA PHE A 160 -25.36 -27.15 -28.85
C PHE A 160 -25.19 -26.90 -30.36
N GLN A 161 -24.15 -27.44 -31.00
CA GLN A 161 -23.82 -27.22 -32.41
C GLN A 161 -24.94 -27.55 -33.38
N GLY A 162 -25.82 -28.54 -33.04
CA GLY A 162 -26.93 -28.97 -33.88
C GLY A 162 -28.21 -28.14 -33.76
N ILE A 163 -28.24 -27.09 -32.97
CA ILE A 163 -29.44 -26.28 -32.75
C ILE A 163 -29.52 -25.16 -33.81
N ASN A 164 -30.66 -25.07 -34.50
CA ASN A 164 -31.01 -23.99 -35.42
C ASN A 164 -32.30 -23.30 -34.92
N PRO A 165 -32.45 -21.98 -35.06
CA PRO A 165 -31.52 -21.03 -35.65
C PRO A 165 -30.32 -20.73 -34.73
N ASN A 166 -29.31 -20.06 -35.29
CA ASN A 166 -28.06 -19.70 -34.56
C ASN A 166 -28.33 -18.91 -33.26
N GLU A 167 -29.31 -18.01 -33.27
CA GLU A 167 -29.73 -17.23 -32.10
C GLU A 167 -30.11 -18.09 -30.92
N THR A 168 -30.98 -19.10 -31.14
CA THR A 168 -31.40 -20.06 -30.09
C THR A 168 -30.21 -20.86 -29.55
N ARG A 169 -29.24 -21.18 -30.41
CA ARG A 169 -27.99 -21.83 -29.99
C ARG A 169 -27.18 -20.92 -29.07
N LEU A 170 -26.99 -19.66 -29.42
CA LEU A 170 -26.25 -18.70 -28.64
C LEU A 170 -26.93 -18.41 -27.29
N GLU A 171 -28.26 -18.32 -27.25
CA GLU A 171 -29.02 -18.18 -26.00
C GLU A 171 -28.75 -19.35 -25.05
N LYS A 172 -28.83 -20.60 -25.56
CA LYS A 172 -28.52 -21.78 -24.75
C LYS A 172 -27.08 -21.81 -24.25
N CYS A 173 -26.13 -21.32 -25.04
CA CYS A 173 -24.73 -21.18 -24.57
C CYS A 173 -24.59 -20.09 -23.51
N ARG A 174 -25.35 -19.00 -23.59
CA ARG A 174 -25.39 -17.95 -22.57
C ARG A 174 -25.90 -18.44 -21.22
N ASP A 175 -26.84 -19.36 -21.20
CA ASP A 175 -27.35 -20.02 -19.98
C ASP A 175 -26.23 -20.74 -19.19
N TYR A 176 -25.14 -21.12 -19.87
CA TYR A 176 -23.94 -21.70 -19.28
C TYR A 176 -22.84 -20.66 -19.02
N GLY A 177 -23.15 -19.38 -19.14
CA GLY A 177 -22.22 -18.27 -18.85
C GLY A 177 -21.27 -17.88 -19.97
N LEU A 178 -21.49 -18.36 -21.22
CA LEU A 178 -20.73 -17.89 -22.38
C LEU A 178 -21.16 -16.48 -22.75
N VAL A 179 -20.19 -15.60 -23.00
CA VAL A 179 -20.47 -14.23 -23.36
C VAL A 179 -20.01 -14.01 -24.80
N TYR A 180 -20.95 -13.60 -25.68
CA TYR A 180 -20.68 -13.34 -27.07
C TYR A 180 -20.72 -11.83 -27.33
N TYR A 181 -19.68 -11.33 -27.99
CA TYR A 181 -19.58 -9.95 -28.45
C TYR A 181 -19.51 -9.93 -29.96
N TYR A 182 -20.34 -9.10 -30.59
CA TYR A 182 -20.20 -8.81 -32.02
C TYR A 182 -18.92 -8.00 -32.27
N ARG A 183 -18.14 -8.41 -33.27
CA ARG A 183 -17.04 -7.59 -33.75
C ARG A 183 -17.62 -6.34 -34.46
N SER A 184 -16.86 -5.24 -34.42
CA SER A 184 -17.32 -3.97 -35.05
C SER A 184 -17.77 -4.11 -36.47
N ASN A 185 -17.15 -5.03 -37.25
CA ASN A 185 -17.48 -5.31 -38.65
C ASN A 185 -18.76 -6.16 -38.82
N GLU A 186 -19.24 -6.83 -37.80
CA GLU A 186 -20.44 -7.68 -37.82
C GLU A 186 -21.70 -6.85 -37.54
N LYS A 187 -21.59 -5.85 -36.64
CA LYS A 187 -22.69 -4.89 -36.38
C LYS A 187 -23.15 -4.09 -37.63
N VAL A 188 -22.20 -3.75 -38.48
CA VAL A 188 -22.49 -2.98 -39.72
C VAL A 188 -23.25 -3.82 -40.75
N LYS A 189 -23.13 -5.16 -40.74
CA LYS A 189 -23.84 -6.04 -41.67
C LYS A 189 -25.31 -6.24 -41.27
N GLU A 190 -25.62 -6.39 -39.99
CA GLU A 190 -27.02 -6.53 -39.52
C GLU A 190 -27.82 -5.23 -39.78
N GLU A 191 -27.23 -4.05 -39.54
CA GLU A 191 -27.90 -2.79 -39.84
C GLU A 191 -28.17 -2.59 -41.37
N SER A 192 -27.33 -3.18 -42.22
CA SER A 192 -27.52 -3.12 -43.68
C SER A 192 -28.54 -4.13 -44.21
N GLU A 193 -28.75 -5.26 -43.55
CA GLU A 193 -29.75 -6.26 -43.92
C GLU A 193 -31.16 -5.93 -43.42
N LEU A 194 -31.27 -5.10 -42.36
CA LEU A 194 -32.53 -4.58 -41.84
C LEU A 194 -33.06 -3.34 -42.61
N SER A 195 -32.28 -2.82 -43.56
CA SER A 195 -32.61 -1.60 -44.35
C SER A 195 -33.00 -1.90 -45.79
N CYS A 196 -33.22 -3.17 -46.15
CA CYS A 196 -33.73 -3.61 -47.49
C CYS A 196 -35.18 -4.21 -47.38
#